data_af0b421fbe07f3acb71313d1c8447427
#
_entry.id   af0b421fbe07f3acb71313d1c8447427
#
_cell.length_a   1.000
_cell.length_b   1.000
_cell.length_c   1.000
_cell.angle_alpha   90.00
_cell.angle_beta   90.00
_cell.angle_gamma   90.00
#
_symmetry.space_group_name_H-M   'P 1'
#
loop_
_entity.id
_entity.type
_entity.pdbx_description
1 polymer ?
#
loop_
_entity_poly.entity_id
_entity_poly.type
_entity_poly.pdbx_seq_one_letter_code
_entity_poly.pdbx_strand_id
1 'polypeptide(L)'
;AYLWDSKYRMDLASYIGFIDFLTGGAVPAGTVVTVPQSVKQRTKSYAGFFEADYRFTDALTLTLGGRYTKDKKRNGVEDPAFAAQLAVKGSFADPFRKSWSEFTPKVGLRFRVNEDLMVYGLYTRGFRAGGFSGRANTYEAMSTPYDTEKVDNFELGMKSEWLDRRLRLNASVYLMKYKNKQEELSVPIATGTGQQTL
;
A
#
# COMPACT_ATOMS: atom_id res chain seq x y z
N ALA A 1 -7.96 -19.93 -0.09
CA ALA A 1 -8.08 -18.94 -1.17
C ALA A 1 -8.83 -17.72 -0.66
N TYR A 2 -8.51 -16.55 -1.18
CA TYR A 2 -9.12 -15.28 -0.81
C TYR A 2 -9.46 -14.48 -2.06
N LEU A 3 -10.67 -13.91 -2.09
CA LEU A 3 -11.11 -12.98 -3.12
C LEU A 3 -11.68 -11.73 -2.44
N TRP A 4 -11.22 -10.56 -2.84
CA TRP A 4 -11.72 -9.28 -2.36
C TRP A 4 -11.92 -8.31 -3.53
N ASP A 5 -13.04 -7.59 -3.54
CA ASP A 5 -13.40 -6.56 -4.53
C ASP A 5 -13.77 -5.29 -3.77
N SER A 6 -13.07 -4.22 -4.02
CA SER A 6 -13.34 -2.91 -3.43
C SER A 6 -13.54 -1.86 -4.51
N LYS A 7 -14.51 -1.01 -4.28
CA LYS A 7 -14.78 0.17 -5.11
C LYS A 7 -14.65 1.41 -4.23
N TYR A 8 -13.90 2.37 -4.70
CA TYR A 8 -13.71 3.64 -4.03
C TYR A 8 -14.03 4.78 -5.00
N ARG A 9 -14.74 5.78 -4.53
CA ARG A 9 -14.96 7.05 -5.22
C ARG A 9 -14.54 8.18 -4.27
N MET A 10 -13.81 9.13 -4.80
CA MET A 10 -13.44 10.35 -4.11
C MET A 10 -13.77 11.53 -5.02
N ASP A 11 -14.49 12.49 -4.49
CA ASP A 11 -14.74 13.75 -5.14
C ASP A 11 -13.86 14.79 -4.45
N LEU A 12 -12.95 15.39 -5.21
CA LEU A 12 -11.97 16.38 -4.75
C LEU A 12 -12.36 17.75 -5.25
N ALA A 13 -12.23 18.73 -4.39
CA ALA A 13 -12.25 20.14 -4.78
C ALA A 13 -10.81 20.63 -4.90
N SER A 14 -10.37 20.99 -6.08
CA SER A 14 -9.05 21.56 -6.32
C SER A 14 -9.14 23.06 -6.45
N TYR A 15 -8.29 23.79 -5.73
CA TYR A 15 -8.14 25.22 -5.89
C TYR A 15 -7.20 25.47 -7.07
N ILE A 16 -7.67 26.11 -8.13
CA ILE A 16 -6.85 26.43 -9.28
C ILE A 16 -6.62 27.93 -9.33
N GLY A 17 -5.39 28.36 -9.10
CA GLY A 17 -4.87 29.66 -9.55
C GLY A 17 -4.74 29.76 -11.09
N PHE A 18 -5.15 28.70 -11.81
CA PHE A 18 -5.03 28.56 -13.25
C PHE A 18 -6.09 29.39 -14.05
N ILE A 19 -7.18 29.76 -13.40
CA ILE A 19 -8.21 30.56 -14.05
C ILE A 19 -7.70 31.98 -14.35
N ASP A 20 -6.81 32.50 -13.53
CA ASP A 20 -6.16 33.79 -13.78
C ASP A 20 -5.39 33.81 -15.12
N PHE A 21 -4.77 32.67 -15.44
CA PHE A 21 -4.08 32.45 -16.71
C PHE A 21 -5.06 32.31 -17.90
N LEU A 22 -6.14 31.51 -17.73
CA LEU A 22 -7.12 31.26 -18.81
C LEU A 22 -8.00 32.49 -19.11
N THR A 23 -8.26 33.30 -18.12
CA THR A 23 -9.14 34.49 -18.26
C THR A 23 -8.35 35.79 -18.50
N GLY A 24 -7.01 35.71 -18.60
CA GLY A 24 -6.16 36.89 -18.83
C GLY A 24 -6.27 37.94 -17.73
N GLY A 25 -6.46 37.53 -16.46
CA GLY A 25 -6.62 38.45 -15.33
C GLY A 25 -8.02 39.03 -15.13
N ALA A 26 -9.02 38.46 -15.81
CA ALA A 26 -10.42 38.94 -15.70
C ALA A 26 -11.10 38.49 -14.38
N VAL A 27 -10.45 37.57 -13.61
CA VAL A 27 -10.97 37.12 -12.34
C VAL A 27 -10.28 37.85 -11.19
N PRO A 28 -10.99 38.41 -10.23
CA PRO A 28 -10.39 39.13 -9.10
C PRO A 28 -9.40 38.26 -8.34
N ALA A 29 -8.23 38.82 -7.97
CA ALA A 29 -7.25 38.13 -7.16
C ALA A 29 -7.89 37.62 -5.88
N GLY A 30 -7.68 36.30 -5.56
CA GLY A 30 -8.29 35.65 -4.41
C GLY A 30 -9.63 34.95 -4.70
N THR A 31 -10.12 34.93 -5.94
CA THR A 31 -11.29 34.14 -6.32
C THR A 31 -10.92 32.65 -6.24
N VAL A 32 -11.56 31.95 -5.34
CA VAL A 32 -11.43 30.50 -5.20
C VAL A 32 -12.34 29.83 -6.22
N VAL A 33 -11.76 29.22 -7.23
CA VAL A 33 -12.51 28.37 -8.15
C VAL A 33 -12.26 26.91 -7.81
N THR A 34 -13.32 26.24 -7.43
CA THR A 34 -13.32 24.82 -7.15
C THR A 34 -13.56 24.06 -8.44
N VAL A 35 -12.57 23.31 -8.91
CA VAL A 35 -12.74 22.38 -10.02
C VAL A 35 -13.03 21.01 -9.44
N PRO A 36 -14.22 20.46 -9.68
CA PRO A 36 -14.55 19.13 -9.19
C PRO A 36 -13.75 18.07 -9.94
N GLN A 37 -12.91 17.35 -9.23
CA GLN A 37 -12.24 16.15 -9.72
C GLN A 37 -12.89 14.93 -9.14
N SER A 38 -13.34 14.00 -9.97
CA SER A 38 -13.90 12.73 -9.54
C SER A 38 -12.94 11.59 -9.85
N VAL A 39 -12.60 10.80 -8.84
CA VAL A 39 -11.74 9.63 -8.98
C VAL A 39 -12.53 8.37 -8.61
N LYS A 40 -12.52 7.38 -9.49
CA LYS A 40 -13.08 6.05 -9.23
C LYS A 40 -11.98 5.00 -9.30
N GLN A 41 -11.77 4.30 -8.20
CA GLN A 41 -10.82 3.19 -8.16
C GLN A 41 -11.56 1.88 -7.86
N ARG A 42 -11.19 0.83 -8.59
CA ARG A 42 -11.61 -0.54 -8.30
C ARG A 42 -10.39 -1.42 -8.15
N THR A 43 -10.34 -2.18 -7.06
CA THR A 43 -9.30 -3.17 -6.79
C THR A 43 -9.93 -4.55 -6.67
N LYS A 44 -9.36 -5.51 -7.39
CA LYS A 44 -9.66 -6.93 -7.23
C LYS A 44 -8.41 -7.65 -6.77
N SER A 45 -8.48 -8.34 -5.63
CA SER A 45 -7.38 -9.09 -5.05
C SER A 45 -7.70 -10.57 -5.03
N TYR A 46 -6.74 -11.38 -5.47
CA TYR A 46 -6.79 -12.84 -5.46
C TYR A 46 -5.57 -13.34 -4.69
N ALA A 47 -5.76 -14.27 -3.76
CA ALA A 47 -4.65 -14.84 -3.05
C ALA A 47 -4.86 -16.31 -2.73
N GLY A 48 -3.76 -17.07 -2.83
CA GLY A 48 -3.61 -18.41 -2.30
C GLY A 48 -2.51 -18.41 -1.22
N PHE A 49 -2.68 -19.20 -0.18
CA PHE A 49 -1.72 -19.29 0.91
C PHE A 49 -1.66 -20.70 1.46
N PHE A 50 -0.53 -21.02 2.07
CA PHE A 50 -0.31 -22.25 2.82
C PHE A 50 0.53 -21.94 4.07
N GLU A 51 0.42 -22.79 5.07
CA GLU A 51 1.30 -22.82 6.25
C GLU A 51 1.39 -24.27 6.73
N ALA A 52 2.58 -24.70 7.11
CA ALA A 52 2.84 -26.03 7.63
C ALA A 52 3.87 -25.96 8.78
N ASP A 53 3.60 -26.69 9.83
CA ASP A 53 4.53 -26.92 10.93
C ASP A 53 5.13 -28.32 10.82
N TYR A 54 6.47 -28.38 10.86
CA TYR A 54 7.21 -29.63 10.91
C TYR A 54 7.97 -29.75 12.24
N ARG A 55 7.68 -30.78 13.00
CA ARG A 55 8.37 -31.06 14.27
C ARG A 55 9.55 -31.98 14.00
N PHE A 56 10.76 -31.48 14.16
CA PHE A 56 11.97 -32.28 14.10
C PHE A 56 12.14 -33.12 15.38
N THR A 57 11.80 -32.50 16.51
CA THR A 57 11.80 -33.14 17.86
C THR A 57 10.65 -32.54 18.66
N ASP A 58 10.41 -33.03 19.87
CA ASP A 58 9.43 -32.45 20.80
C ASP A 58 9.78 -30.98 21.17
N ALA A 59 11.06 -30.62 21.07
CA ALA A 59 11.56 -29.30 21.40
C ALA A 59 11.64 -28.37 20.18
N LEU A 60 11.88 -28.90 18.96
CA LEU A 60 12.19 -28.08 17.75
C LEU A 60 11.10 -28.21 16.70
N THR A 61 10.50 -27.08 16.36
CA THR A 61 9.47 -26.96 15.30
C THR A 61 9.88 -25.90 14.28
N LEU A 62 9.80 -26.28 13.01
CA LEU A 62 9.92 -25.37 11.86
C LEU A 62 8.52 -25.04 11.33
N THR A 63 8.24 -23.76 11.16
CA THR A 63 7.05 -23.27 10.47
C THR A 63 7.47 -22.76 9.10
N LEU A 64 6.82 -23.26 8.05
CA LEU A 64 6.97 -22.77 6.68
C LEU A 64 5.62 -22.31 6.17
N GLY A 65 5.59 -21.11 5.63
CA GLY A 65 4.39 -20.54 5.04
C GLY A 65 4.69 -19.68 3.83
N GLY A 66 3.67 -19.45 3.05
CA GLY A 66 3.75 -18.55 1.93
C GLY A 66 2.38 -18.12 1.44
N ARG A 67 2.32 -16.92 0.93
CA ARG A 67 1.14 -16.37 0.29
C ARG A 67 1.51 -15.77 -1.05
N TYR A 68 0.82 -16.16 -2.10
CA TYR A 68 0.87 -15.48 -3.39
C TYR A 68 -0.37 -14.63 -3.53
N THR A 69 -0.18 -13.33 -3.79
CA THR A 69 -1.27 -12.38 -3.99
C THR A 69 -1.14 -11.71 -5.35
N LYS A 70 -2.27 -11.51 -6.03
CA LYS A 70 -2.36 -10.75 -7.28
C LYS A 70 -3.45 -9.70 -7.15
N ASP A 71 -3.05 -8.43 -7.21
CA ASP A 71 -3.92 -7.28 -7.19
C ASP A 71 -4.07 -6.69 -8.59
N LYS A 72 -5.32 -6.49 -9.01
CA LYS A 72 -5.66 -5.80 -10.26
C LYS A 72 -6.35 -4.50 -9.91
N LYS A 73 -5.77 -3.38 -10.30
CA LYS A 73 -6.36 -2.06 -10.06
C LYS A 73 -6.78 -1.39 -11.36
N ARG A 74 -7.90 -0.69 -11.26
CA ARG A 74 -8.41 0.22 -12.30
C ARG A 74 -8.63 1.57 -11.65
N ASN A 75 -8.11 2.62 -12.28
CA ASN A 75 -8.24 3.99 -11.80
C ASN A 75 -8.72 4.88 -12.94
N GLY A 76 -9.90 5.48 -12.77
CA GLY A 76 -10.46 6.45 -13.71
C GLY A 76 -10.59 7.80 -13.02
N VAL A 77 -10.26 8.85 -13.75
CA VAL A 77 -10.33 10.23 -13.28
C VAL A 77 -11.17 11.03 -14.28
N GLU A 78 -12.09 11.84 -13.78
CA GLU A 78 -12.79 12.85 -14.55
C GLU A 78 -12.44 14.21 -13.95
N ASP A 79 -11.68 14.97 -14.71
CA ASP A 79 -11.22 16.30 -14.35
C ASP A 79 -11.43 17.23 -15.57
N PRO A 80 -12.25 18.26 -15.45
CA PRO A 80 -12.50 19.20 -16.55
C PRO A 80 -11.23 19.91 -17.04
N ALA A 81 -10.23 20.11 -16.16
CA ALA A 81 -8.96 20.74 -16.54
C ALA A 81 -8.11 19.84 -17.46
N PHE A 82 -8.30 18.52 -17.34
CA PHE A 82 -7.58 17.51 -18.13
C PHE A 82 -8.49 16.76 -19.11
N ALA A 83 -9.72 17.23 -19.33
CA ALA A 83 -10.72 16.53 -20.15
C ALA A 83 -10.20 16.16 -21.54
N ALA A 84 -9.45 17.04 -22.18
CA ALA A 84 -8.88 16.78 -23.50
C ALA A 84 -7.79 15.68 -23.47
N GLN A 85 -7.01 15.60 -22.41
CA GLN A 85 -5.95 14.59 -22.24
C GLN A 85 -6.50 13.24 -21.77
N LEU A 86 -7.58 13.26 -20.99
CA LEU A 86 -8.24 12.06 -20.45
C LEU A 86 -9.34 11.52 -21.38
N ALA A 87 -9.66 12.18 -22.48
CA ALA A 87 -10.74 11.79 -23.39
C ALA A 87 -10.59 10.37 -23.95
N VAL A 88 -9.35 9.90 -24.16
CA VAL A 88 -9.05 8.59 -24.74
C VAL A 88 -8.71 7.57 -23.68
N LYS A 89 -7.91 7.94 -22.67
CA LYS A 89 -7.43 7.03 -21.65
C LYS A 89 -7.37 7.70 -20.29
N GLY A 90 -7.69 6.92 -19.24
CA GLY A 90 -7.71 7.42 -17.87
C GLY A 90 -9.07 7.95 -17.42
N SER A 91 -10.06 8.06 -18.31
CA SER A 91 -11.44 8.41 -17.97
C SER A 91 -12.18 7.25 -17.26
N PHE A 92 -13.39 7.51 -16.78
CA PHE A 92 -14.24 6.44 -16.23
C PHE A 92 -14.62 5.37 -17.25
N ALA A 93 -14.71 5.74 -18.54
CA ALA A 93 -15.02 4.80 -19.63
C ALA A 93 -13.80 3.93 -19.96
N ASP A 94 -12.60 4.51 -20.02
CA ASP A 94 -11.36 3.79 -20.27
C ASP A 94 -10.31 4.08 -19.17
N PRO A 95 -10.43 3.48 -17.99
CA PRO A 95 -9.54 3.71 -16.84
C PRO A 95 -8.14 3.13 -17.07
N PHE A 96 -7.15 3.72 -16.40
CA PHE A 96 -5.82 3.12 -16.26
C PHE A 96 -5.94 1.77 -15.57
N ARG A 97 -5.15 0.79 -16.04
CA ARG A 97 -5.16 -0.58 -15.52
C ARG A 97 -3.74 -1.09 -15.33
N LYS A 98 -3.47 -1.65 -14.16
CA LYS A 98 -2.23 -2.38 -13.90
C LYS A 98 -2.48 -3.50 -12.89
N SER A 99 -1.63 -4.52 -12.94
CA SER A 99 -1.66 -5.63 -11.99
C SER A 99 -0.31 -5.73 -11.31
N TRP A 100 -0.33 -6.05 -10.03
CA TRP A 100 0.84 -6.36 -9.23
C TRP A 100 0.66 -7.74 -8.65
N SER A 101 1.75 -8.47 -8.51
CA SER A 101 1.74 -9.77 -7.84
C SER A 101 2.98 -9.93 -7.00
N GLU A 102 2.84 -10.58 -5.84
CA GLU A 102 3.93 -10.79 -4.91
C GLU A 102 3.77 -12.12 -4.19
N PHE A 103 4.90 -12.75 -3.90
CA PHE A 103 4.99 -13.89 -3.01
C PHE A 103 5.58 -13.43 -1.67
N THR A 104 4.85 -13.69 -0.59
CA THR A 104 5.23 -13.31 0.78
C THR A 104 5.51 -14.57 1.60
N PRO A 105 6.81 -14.96 1.75
CA PRO A 105 7.22 -16.10 2.55
C PRO A 105 7.11 -15.83 4.05
N LYS A 106 6.96 -16.91 4.81
CA LYS A 106 7.08 -16.99 6.27
C LYS A 106 7.95 -18.17 6.63
N VAL A 107 8.99 -17.94 7.42
CA VAL A 107 9.86 -18.99 7.97
C VAL A 107 10.02 -18.74 9.47
N GLY A 108 9.62 -19.69 10.28
CA GLY A 108 9.73 -19.61 11.73
C GLY A 108 10.44 -20.84 12.29
N LEU A 109 11.32 -20.64 13.24
CA LEU A 109 11.94 -21.70 14.00
C LEU A 109 11.63 -21.48 15.46
N ARG A 110 11.04 -22.46 16.13
CA ARG A 110 10.68 -22.44 17.54
C ARG A 110 11.41 -23.55 18.26
N PHE A 111 12.12 -23.19 19.33
CA PHE A 111 12.83 -24.12 20.19
C PHE A 111 12.33 -24.01 21.63
N ARG A 112 11.79 -25.08 22.15
CA ARG A 112 11.41 -25.23 23.57
C ARG A 112 12.62 -25.67 24.35
N VAL A 113 13.19 -24.77 25.15
CA VAL A 113 14.36 -25.02 25.98
C VAL A 113 13.99 -25.98 27.14
N ASN A 114 12.82 -25.71 27.75
CA ASN A 114 12.19 -26.54 28.78
C ASN A 114 10.67 -26.26 28.78
N GLU A 115 9.93 -26.73 29.81
CA GLU A 115 8.48 -26.53 29.90
C GLU A 115 8.08 -25.09 30.06
N ASP A 116 8.94 -24.27 30.66
CA ASP A 116 8.65 -22.87 31.01
C ASP A 116 9.35 -21.84 30.10
N LEU A 117 10.25 -22.28 29.20
CA LEU A 117 11.02 -21.38 28.33
C LEU A 117 11.00 -21.84 26.87
N MET A 118 10.58 -20.95 25.99
CA MET A 118 10.60 -21.13 24.55
C MET A 118 11.24 -19.90 23.90
N VAL A 119 12.16 -20.13 22.94
CA VAL A 119 12.73 -19.11 22.08
C VAL A 119 12.30 -19.33 20.63
N TYR A 120 12.24 -18.27 19.86
CA TYR A 120 11.89 -18.38 18.44
C TYR A 120 12.59 -17.32 17.59
N GLY A 121 12.82 -17.68 16.33
CA GLY A 121 13.19 -16.77 15.27
C GLY A 121 12.12 -16.79 14.18
N LEU A 122 11.79 -15.64 13.61
CA LEU A 122 10.78 -15.50 12.58
C LEU A 122 11.25 -14.56 11.48
N TYR A 123 11.15 -15.02 10.25
CA TYR A 123 11.24 -14.19 9.06
C TYR A 123 9.89 -14.14 8.36
N THR A 124 9.43 -12.94 8.04
CA THR A 124 8.23 -12.72 7.24
C THR A 124 8.45 -11.60 6.24
N ARG A 125 7.84 -11.73 5.07
CA ARG A 125 7.71 -10.64 4.12
C ARG A 125 6.26 -10.17 4.06
N GLY A 126 6.06 -8.86 4.16
CA GLY A 126 4.83 -8.18 3.82
C GLY A 126 4.97 -7.40 2.51
N PHE A 127 3.83 -7.03 1.89
CA PHE A 127 3.84 -6.13 0.75
C PHE A 127 2.58 -5.27 0.73
N ARG A 128 2.71 -4.13 0.04
CA ARG A 128 1.60 -3.27 -0.35
C ARG A 128 1.67 -3.09 -1.86
N ALA A 129 0.59 -3.44 -2.57
CA ALA A 129 0.56 -3.31 -4.02
C ALA A 129 0.71 -1.85 -4.45
N GLY A 130 1.36 -1.64 -5.57
CA GLY A 130 1.39 -0.35 -6.23
C GLY A 130 0.00 0.15 -6.63
N GLY A 131 -0.07 1.31 -7.23
CA GLY A 131 -1.33 1.94 -7.59
C GLY A 131 -1.14 3.13 -8.52
N PHE A 132 -2.19 3.92 -8.63
CA PHE A 132 -2.21 5.19 -9.35
C PHE A 132 -2.53 6.30 -8.35
N SER A 133 -1.89 7.47 -8.51
CA SER A 133 -2.21 8.62 -7.68
C SER A 133 -3.55 9.22 -8.14
N GLY A 134 -4.56 9.16 -7.28
CA GLY A 134 -5.86 9.81 -7.53
C GLY A 134 -5.87 11.30 -7.19
N ARG A 135 -4.80 11.81 -6.56
CA ARG A 135 -4.66 13.22 -6.15
C ARG A 135 -3.62 13.97 -6.97
N ALA A 136 -3.01 13.30 -7.95
CA ALA A 136 -2.05 13.94 -8.82
C ALA A 136 -2.73 15.02 -9.65
N ASN A 137 -2.07 16.14 -9.82
CA ASN A 137 -2.56 17.31 -10.56
C ASN A 137 -1.97 17.45 -11.96
N THR A 138 -1.20 16.46 -12.42
CA THR A 138 -0.71 16.36 -13.78
C THR A 138 -1.14 15.04 -14.40
N TYR A 139 -1.37 15.04 -15.72
CA TYR A 139 -1.73 13.83 -16.45
C TYR A 139 -0.65 12.74 -16.31
N GLU A 140 0.62 13.13 -16.38
CA GLU A 140 1.74 12.20 -16.24
C GLU A 140 1.72 11.51 -14.87
N ALA A 141 1.56 12.25 -13.78
CA ALA A 141 1.49 11.70 -12.43
C ALA A 141 0.24 10.84 -12.21
N MET A 142 -0.90 11.16 -12.86
CA MET A 142 -2.11 10.34 -12.81
C MET A 142 -1.98 9.03 -13.59
N SER A 143 -1.28 9.05 -14.73
CA SER A 143 -1.13 7.92 -15.64
C SER A 143 0.00 6.98 -15.23
N THR A 144 1.01 7.48 -14.49
CA THR A 144 2.17 6.71 -14.07
C THR A 144 1.86 5.97 -12.78
N PRO A 145 1.85 4.63 -12.81
CA PRO A 145 1.61 3.84 -11.60
C PRO A 145 2.89 3.77 -10.76
N TYR A 146 2.74 3.95 -9.46
CA TYR A 146 3.81 3.68 -8.49
C TYR A 146 3.95 2.19 -8.19
N ASP A 147 5.14 1.78 -7.76
CA ASP A 147 5.50 0.38 -7.56
C ASP A 147 5.10 -0.18 -6.20
N THR A 148 5.28 -1.50 -6.06
CA THR A 148 4.98 -2.26 -4.85
C THR A 148 5.98 -1.95 -3.74
N GLU A 149 5.47 -1.59 -2.57
CA GLU A 149 6.25 -1.53 -1.34
C GLU A 149 6.39 -2.92 -0.74
N LYS A 150 7.58 -3.25 -0.20
CA LYS A 150 7.86 -4.51 0.47
C LYS A 150 8.51 -4.25 1.82
N VAL A 151 8.22 -5.11 2.78
CA VAL A 151 8.87 -5.10 4.09
C VAL A 151 9.34 -6.51 4.45
N ASP A 152 10.65 -6.65 4.67
CA ASP A 152 11.24 -7.86 5.25
C ASP A 152 11.36 -7.64 6.76
N ASN A 153 10.71 -8.49 7.55
CA ASN A 153 10.76 -8.48 9.01
C ASN A 153 11.54 -9.69 9.51
N PHE A 154 12.52 -9.44 10.36
CA PHE A 154 13.29 -10.43 11.10
C PHE A 154 13.01 -10.22 12.58
N GLU A 155 12.53 -11.24 13.25
CA GLU A 155 12.17 -11.18 14.66
C GLU A 155 12.85 -12.33 15.43
N LEU A 156 13.37 -12.02 16.61
CA LEU A 156 13.87 -12.98 17.58
C LEU A 156 13.15 -12.71 18.89
N GLY A 157 12.61 -13.76 19.51
CA GLY A 157 11.86 -13.59 20.74
C GLY A 157 11.95 -14.78 21.68
N MET A 158 11.49 -14.53 22.90
CA MET A 158 11.34 -15.55 23.92
C MET A 158 9.98 -15.42 24.61
N LYS A 159 9.47 -16.57 25.09
CA LYS A 159 8.31 -16.64 25.97
C LYS A 159 8.70 -17.51 27.17
N SER A 160 8.44 -17.00 28.38
CA SER A 160 8.83 -17.69 29.59
C SER A 160 7.80 -17.55 30.71
N GLU A 161 7.72 -18.57 31.55
CA GLU A 161 6.90 -18.64 32.76
C GLU A 161 7.80 -18.84 33.96
N TRP A 162 7.53 -18.14 35.06
CA TRP A 162 8.34 -18.10 36.27
C TRP A 162 7.45 -18.22 37.52
N LEU A 163 8.03 -18.57 38.68
CA LEU A 163 7.35 -18.58 39.97
C LEU A 163 6.10 -19.48 39.95
N ASP A 164 6.25 -20.69 39.52
CA ASP A 164 5.13 -21.68 39.38
C ASP A 164 4.00 -21.10 38.46
N ARG A 165 4.40 -20.51 37.33
CA ARG A 165 3.51 -19.88 36.32
C ARG A 165 2.75 -18.66 36.82
N ARG A 166 3.14 -18.06 37.93
CA ARG A 166 2.56 -16.79 38.42
C ARG A 166 3.07 -15.57 37.68
N LEU A 167 4.24 -15.64 37.07
CA LEU A 167 4.82 -14.57 36.26
C LEU A 167 5.09 -15.08 34.85
N ARG A 168 4.52 -14.40 33.87
CA ARG A 168 4.81 -14.64 32.44
C ARG A 168 5.57 -13.46 31.88
N LEU A 169 6.73 -13.72 31.27
CA LEU A 169 7.57 -12.73 30.60
C LEU A 169 7.75 -13.10 29.14
N ASN A 170 7.33 -12.19 28.23
CA ASN A 170 7.54 -12.32 26.80
C ASN A 170 8.36 -11.11 26.33
N ALA A 171 9.39 -11.37 25.53
CA ALA A 171 10.22 -10.32 24.95
C ALA A 171 10.53 -10.65 23.49
N SER A 172 10.62 -9.65 22.65
CA SER A 172 11.10 -9.79 21.29
C SER A 172 11.86 -8.55 20.83
N VAL A 173 12.79 -8.76 19.91
CA VAL A 173 13.46 -7.73 19.14
C VAL A 173 13.22 -8.01 17.65
N TYR A 174 13.10 -6.95 16.86
CA TYR A 174 12.86 -7.09 15.43
C TYR A 174 13.60 -6.06 14.60
N LEU A 175 13.85 -6.40 13.35
CA LEU A 175 14.43 -5.54 12.34
C LEU A 175 13.53 -5.56 11.09
N MET A 176 13.02 -4.40 10.70
CA MET A 176 12.24 -4.26 9.47
C MET A 176 13.06 -3.52 8.40
N LYS A 177 13.10 -4.10 7.20
CA LYS A 177 13.74 -3.49 6.02
C LYS A 177 12.67 -3.21 4.97
N TYR A 178 12.46 -1.92 4.68
CA TYR A 178 11.53 -1.46 3.65
C TYR A 178 12.25 -1.30 2.31
N LYS A 179 11.53 -1.66 1.22
CA LYS A 179 11.92 -1.38 -0.17
C LYS A 179 10.77 -0.69 -0.86
N ASN A 180 11.06 0.35 -1.63
CA ASN A 180 10.09 1.16 -2.36
C ASN A 180 8.95 1.63 -1.43
N LYS A 181 9.30 2.23 -0.29
CA LYS A 181 8.32 2.73 0.67
C LYS A 181 7.42 3.75 -0.03
N GLN A 182 6.11 3.52 0.05
CA GLN A 182 5.12 4.41 -0.54
C GLN A 182 4.83 5.57 0.43
N GLU A 183 5.18 6.78 0.01
CA GLU A 183 4.93 8.00 0.78
C GLU A 183 4.16 9.00 -0.07
N GLU A 184 3.31 9.78 0.55
CA GLU A 184 2.58 10.86 -0.11
C GLU A 184 3.33 12.17 0.17
N LEU A 185 3.82 12.81 -0.89
CA LEU A 185 4.53 14.07 -0.79
C LEU A 185 3.70 15.20 -1.41
N SER A 186 3.65 16.33 -0.72
CA SER A 186 3.18 17.58 -1.29
C SER A 186 4.38 18.35 -1.85
N VAL A 187 4.45 18.46 -3.17
CA VAL A 187 5.53 19.18 -3.84
C VAL A 187 5.04 20.54 -4.32
N PRO A 188 5.84 21.62 -4.13
CA PRO A 188 5.53 22.92 -4.74
C PRO A 188 5.55 22.79 -6.27
N ILE A 189 4.54 23.31 -6.91
CA ILE A 189 4.49 23.46 -8.36
C ILE A 189 4.38 24.96 -8.68
N ALA A 190 4.72 25.36 -9.90
CA ALA A 190 4.74 26.77 -10.32
C ALA A 190 3.41 27.51 -10.08
N THR A 191 2.29 26.79 -9.96
CA THR A 191 0.93 27.30 -9.75
C THR A 191 0.31 26.95 -8.41
N GLY A 192 1.10 26.50 -7.40
CA GLY A 192 0.60 26.09 -6.09
C GLY A 192 1.31 24.87 -5.51
N THR A 193 0.59 24.04 -4.75
CA THR A 193 1.08 22.76 -4.22
C THR A 193 0.38 21.59 -4.87
N GLY A 194 1.14 20.62 -5.36
CA GLY A 194 0.64 19.35 -5.87
C GLY A 194 0.95 18.18 -4.94
N GLN A 195 0.16 17.12 -4.99
CA GLN A 195 0.43 15.88 -4.27
C GLN A 195 0.84 14.79 -5.25
N GLN A 196 1.91 14.10 -4.91
CA GLN A 196 2.41 12.95 -5.66
C GLN A 196 2.74 11.82 -4.71
N THR A 197 2.35 10.60 -5.06
CA THR A 197 2.79 9.38 -4.36
C THR A 197 4.05 8.86 -5.04
N LEU A 198 5.12 8.68 -4.28
CA LEU A 198 6.39 8.10 -4.71
C LEU A 198 6.55 6.69 -4.19
#